data_a0d160e4f07c75ed73fb7a3378f1946a
#
_entry.id   a0d160e4f07c75ed73fb7a3378f1946a
#
_cell.length_a   1.000
_cell.length_b   1.000
_cell.length_c   1.000
_cell.angle_alpha   90.00
_cell.angle_beta   90.00
_cell.angle_gamma   90.00
#
_symmetry.space_group_name_H-M   'P 1'
#
loop_
_entity.id
_entity.type
_entity.pdbx_description
1 polymer ?
#
loop_
_entity_poly.entity_id
_entity_poly.type
_entity_poly.pdbx_seq_one_letter_code
_entity_poly.pdbx_strand_id
1 'polypeptide(L)'
;MSNRLAGTLSPYLRSHADNPVDWHPWGQDAFDEARRRDVPVFISIGYSTCHWCHVMARESFSDAATAAVLNDGFVAIKVDREEHPEVDAAYMAAASAFTQNLGWPLSVFATPSGRAFHAGTYFPPVARGGMPSFRDVLAAVQEAWRDRRDVVVEQADAVASALSQIVAEPSPLPTPAQLTDAAAQVASREDRVYGGFGGAPKFPVATTLRFLQAVGPVEVVDRALTAMAGSELRDEDGGFFRYATQRDWTVPHYERMLTDNAQLMDVALAAGRVDVVRGIADFLLGVLRRDGGGFGAAQDSESWIDGQRDEGGYYQRPVASRVGLEPPAVDGKVLSGWNGLAIGALARAGAALGEPSWVRAAEDAAHFVLATNRSAEGRLVRSSLDGVASAAVATTADAGLLADGLFALALATGEATWATAALEVLDAPIVADPVLVAQEIPVAGDDSDGDLPSATAALAAASLAAWRLGAGSLYLDRASEFVSGLAARALEHPFGYGALLRVAAALASVPRQIVVVGGSDALAEAARRSDADVVAVVSPAQARAFADAGFELFLDKGAVEGVAYDCRDFVCRLPTSDPEEFGPGR
;
A
#
# COMPACT_ATOMS: atom_id res chain seq x y z
N MET A 1 10.14 -34.01 -6.98
CA MET A 1 10.30 -33.66 -5.54
C MET A 1 10.09 -32.16 -5.49
N SER A 2 9.25 -31.67 -4.58
CA SER A 2 9.06 -30.23 -4.38
C SER A 2 10.33 -29.57 -3.84
N ASN A 3 10.60 -28.34 -4.24
CA ASN A 3 11.74 -27.56 -3.76
C ASN A 3 11.48 -26.92 -2.38
N ARG A 4 12.39 -26.06 -1.90
CA ARG A 4 12.31 -25.43 -0.56
C ARG A 4 11.09 -24.50 -0.38
N LEU A 5 10.43 -24.08 -1.45
CA LEU A 5 9.27 -23.19 -1.39
C LEU A 5 8.00 -23.86 -0.89
N ALA A 6 7.92 -25.20 -0.91
CA ALA A 6 6.75 -25.95 -0.44
C ALA A 6 6.39 -25.68 1.03
N GLY A 7 7.37 -25.35 1.86
CA GLY A 7 7.21 -25.05 3.29
C GLY A 7 6.97 -23.58 3.62
N THR A 8 6.91 -22.69 2.62
CA THR A 8 6.69 -21.25 2.85
C THR A 8 5.22 -20.92 3.08
N LEU A 9 4.94 -19.78 3.71
CA LEU A 9 3.58 -19.33 3.94
C LEU A 9 2.95 -18.70 2.69
N SER A 10 3.75 -17.98 1.90
CA SER A 10 3.30 -17.25 0.71
C SER A 10 2.65 -18.17 -0.33
N PRO A 11 1.41 -17.91 -0.78
CA PRO A 11 0.78 -18.62 -1.88
C PRO A 11 1.59 -18.49 -3.18
N TYR A 12 2.18 -17.32 -3.42
CA TYR A 12 3.05 -17.08 -4.56
C TYR A 12 4.27 -18.00 -4.58
N LEU A 13 4.99 -18.11 -3.46
CA LEU A 13 6.15 -18.99 -3.38
C LEU A 13 5.72 -20.47 -3.53
N ARG A 14 4.65 -20.89 -2.86
CA ARG A 14 4.12 -22.26 -2.97
C ARG A 14 3.71 -22.64 -4.40
N SER A 15 3.21 -21.68 -5.20
CA SER A 15 2.87 -21.94 -6.61
C SER A 15 4.08 -22.34 -7.46
N HIS A 16 5.30 -22.07 -6.99
CA HIS A 16 6.57 -22.45 -7.61
C HIS A 16 7.25 -23.68 -6.96
N ALA A 17 6.61 -24.32 -5.99
CA ALA A 17 7.20 -25.46 -5.25
C ALA A 17 7.51 -26.67 -6.14
N ASP A 18 6.75 -26.88 -7.20
CA ASP A 18 6.91 -28.02 -8.13
C ASP A 18 7.72 -27.67 -9.38
N ASN A 19 8.25 -26.43 -9.49
CA ASN A 19 9.17 -26.11 -10.57
C ASN A 19 10.44 -26.96 -10.49
N PRO A 20 11.05 -27.35 -11.63
CA PRO A 20 12.33 -28.05 -11.66
C PRO A 20 13.52 -27.17 -11.22
N VAL A 21 13.34 -25.86 -11.06
CA VAL A 21 14.33 -24.93 -10.51
C VAL A 21 14.44 -25.17 -9.01
N ASP A 22 15.66 -25.27 -8.50
CA ASP A 22 15.97 -25.41 -7.07
C ASP A 22 15.88 -24.05 -6.35
N TRP A 23 14.65 -23.57 -6.20
CA TRP A 23 14.35 -22.30 -5.60
C TRP A 23 14.66 -22.26 -4.10
N HIS A 24 15.31 -21.18 -3.68
CA HIS A 24 15.36 -20.74 -2.28
C HIS A 24 14.30 -19.67 -2.03
N PRO A 25 13.66 -19.64 -0.86
CA PRO A 25 13.01 -18.42 -0.40
C PRO A 25 14.06 -17.34 -0.08
N TRP A 26 13.64 -16.09 0.08
CA TRP A 26 14.51 -15.03 0.58
C TRP A 26 15.08 -15.40 1.95
N GLY A 27 16.39 -15.40 2.09
CA GLY A 27 17.05 -15.82 3.31
C GLY A 27 18.58 -15.88 3.18
N GLN A 28 19.26 -15.81 4.31
CA GLN A 28 20.73 -15.83 4.39
C GLN A 28 21.35 -17.09 3.77
N ASP A 29 20.70 -18.25 3.96
CA ASP A 29 21.19 -19.55 3.49
C ASP A 29 21.44 -19.59 1.97
N ALA A 30 20.66 -18.86 1.18
CA ALA A 30 20.82 -18.75 -0.26
C ALA A 30 22.14 -18.04 -0.62
N PHE A 31 22.44 -16.95 0.04
CA PHE A 31 23.67 -16.20 -0.16
C PHE A 31 24.90 -16.97 0.34
N ASP A 32 24.78 -17.71 1.44
CA ASP A 32 25.83 -18.60 1.94
C ASP A 32 26.13 -19.73 0.96
N GLU A 33 25.10 -20.29 0.32
CA GLU A 33 25.25 -21.28 -0.73
C GLU A 33 25.93 -20.68 -1.97
N ALA A 34 25.54 -19.48 -2.40
CA ALA A 34 26.15 -18.78 -3.53
C ALA A 34 27.65 -18.52 -3.30
N ARG A 35 28.02 -18.08 -2.09
CA ARG A 35 29.43 -17.89 -1.70
C ARG A 35 30.20 -19.22 -1.72
N ARG A 36 29.62 -20.28 -1.16
CA ARG A 36 30.26 -21.61 -1.10
C ARG A 36 30.47 -22.22 -2.49
N ARG A 37 29.50 -22.04 -3.41
CA ARG A 37 29.56 -22.53 -4.79
C ARG A 37 30.34 -21.60 -5.73
N ASP A 38 30.60 -20.38 -5.30
CA ASP A 38 31.22 -19.32 -6.08
C ASP A 38 30.47 -18.99 -7.39
N VAL A 39 29.12 -18.94 -7.31
CA VAL A 39 28.23 -18.66 -8.45
C VAL A 39 27.38 -17.42 -8.18
N PRO A 40 26.93 -16.70 -9.25
CA PRO A 40 26.03 -15.59 -9.08
C PRO A 40 24.65 -16.03 -8.55
N VAL A 41 23.93 -15.06 -7.99
CA VAL A 41 22.55 -15.24 -7.52
C VAL A 41 21.59 -14.75 -8.60
N PHE A 42 20.57 -15.56 -8.90
CA PHE A 42 19.42 -15.15 -9.70
C PHE A 42 18.23 -14.89 -8.77
N ILE A 43 17.74 -13.67 -8.74
CA ILE A 43 16.62 -13.25 -7.86
C ILE A 43 15.42 -12.95 -8.76
N SER A 44 14.32 -13.67 -8.54
CA SER A 44 13.07 -13.45 -9.24
C SER A 44 12.01 -12.96 -8.27
N ILE A 45 11.57 -11.71 -8.45
CA ILE A 45 10.62 -11.03 -7.58
C ILE A 45 9.27 -10.91 -8.29
N GLY A 46 8.17 -11.16 -7.56
CA GLY A 46 6.82 -11.07 -8.07
C GLY A 46 5.80 -11.20 -6.95
N TYR A 47 4.55 -11.48 -7.30
CA TYR A 47 3.44 -11.62 -6.35
C TYR A 47 2.37 -12.56 -6.91
N SER A 48 1.41 -12.96 -6.07
CA SER A 48 0.47 -14.06 -6.33
C SER A 48 -0.43 -13.82 -7.53
N THR A 49 -0.96 -12.61 -7.71
CA THR A 49 -1.90 -12.27 -8.78
C THR A 49 -1.24 -11.70 -10.03
N CYS A 50 0.10 -11.71 -10.10
CA CYS A 50 0.89 -11.17 -11.20
C CYS A 50 0.81 -12.04 -12.47
N HIS A 51 0.08 -11.58 -13.48
CA HIS A 51 -0.10 -12.31 -14.76
C HIS A 51 1.23 -12.70 -15.43
N TRP A 52 2.14 -11.74 -15.64
CA TRP A 52 3.43 -12.04 -16.30
C TRP A 52 4.36 -12.93 -15.46
N CYS A 53 4.17 -12.95 -14.13
CA CYS A 53 4.85 -13.91 -13.27
C CYS A 53 4.35 -15.33 -13.53
N HIS A 54 3.03 -15.51 -13.72
CA HIS A 54 2.43 -16.79 -14.09
C HIS A 54 2.89 -17.24 -15.48
N VAL A 55 2.98 -16.33 -16.44
CA VAL A 55 3.49 -16.63 -17.79
C VAL A 55 4.93 -17.15 -17.71
N MET A 56 5.83 -16.43 -17.01
CA MET A 56 7.23 -16.84 -16.89
C MET A 56 7.38 -18.16 -16.11
N ALA A 57 6.51 -18.43 -15.13
CA ALA A 57 6.45 -19.68 -14.39
C ALA A 57 6.15 -20.88 -15.30
N ARG A 58 5.14 -20.73 -16.16
CA ARG A 58 4.71 -21.79 -17.08
C ARG A 58 5.71 -22.02 -18.23
N GLU A 59 6.32 -20.97 -18.73
CA GLU A 59 7.24 -21.02 -19.86
C GLU A 59 8.67 -21.37 -19.44
N SER A 60 9.34 -20.47 -18.71
CA SER A 60 10.77 -20.55 -18.44
C SER A 60 11.12 -21.39 -17.21
N PHE A 61 10.34 -21.26 -16.11
CA PHE A 61 10.66 -21.94 -14.87
C PHE A 61 10.17 -23.38 -14.80
N SER A 62 9.27 -23.79 -15.70
CA SER A 62 8.81 -25.17 -15.84
C SER A 62 9.60 -25.96 -16.89
N ASP A 63 10.51 -25.32 -17.65
CA ASP A 63 11.38 -25.99 -18.63
C ASP A 63 12.60 -26.64 -17.94
N ALA A 64 12.72 -27.96 -18.06
CA ALA A 64 13.78 -28.72 -17.43
C ALA A 64 15.18 -28.34 -17.90
N ALA A 65 15.33 -27.92 -19.18
CA ALA A 65 16.62 -27.50 -19.72
C ALA A 65 17.07 -26.15 -19.16
N THR A 66 16.16 -25.21 -19.02
CA THR A 66 16.38 -23.92 -18.36
C THR A 66 16.69 -24.10 -16.87
N ALA A 67 15.93 -24.98 -16.19
CA ALA A 67 16.18 -25.30 -14.78
C ALA A 67 17.56 -25.93 -14.56
N ALA A 68 18.02 -26.81 -15.46
CA ALA A 68 19.36 -27.40 -15.36
C ALA A 68 20.45 -26.31 -15.41
N VAL A 69 20.33 -25.32 -16.30
CA VAL A 69 21.28 -24.20 -16.39
C VAL A 69 21.26 -23.34 -15.13
N LEU A 70 20.06 -23.04 -14.60
CA LEU A 70 19.90 -22.26 -13.36
C LEU A 70 20.51 -23.01 -12.17
N ASN A 71 20.17 -24.29 -12.00
CA ASN A 71 20.61 -25.08 -10.84
C ASN A 71 22.13 -25.32 -10.84
N ASP A 72 22.75 -25.45 -12.02
CA ASP A 72 24.20 -25.64 -12.14
C ASP A 72 24.98 -24.34 -11.93
N GLY A 73 24.55 -23.25 -12.53
CA GLY A 73 25.33 -22.02 -12.64
C GLY A 73 24.91 -20.87 -11.74
N PHE A 74 23.85 -21.04 -10.94
CA PHE A 74 23.31 -20.00 -10.07
C PHE A 74 22.82 -20.56 -8.75
N VAL A 75 22.60 -19.67 -7.77
CA VAL A 75 21.64 -19.90 -6.70
C VAL A 75 20.41 -19.08 -7.02
N ALA A 76 19.26 -19.74 -7.16
CA ALA A 76 18.01 -19.10 -7.55
C ALA A 76 17.17 -18.76 -6.32
N ILE A 77 16.84 -17.49 -6.14
CA ILE A 77 15.99 -16.98 -5.05
C ILE A 77 14.66 -16.52 -5.62
N LYS A 78 13.57 -16.95 -5.00
CA LYS A 78 12.21 -16.47 -5.29
C LYS A 78 11.75 -15.57 -4.18
N VAL A 79 11.27 -14.35 -4.52
CA VAL A 79 10.83 -13.34 -3.56
C VAL A 79 9.38 -12.97 -3.82
N ASP A 80 8.56 -13.04 -2.77
CA ASP A 80 7.23 -12.43 -2.77
C ASP A 80 7.38 -10.96 -2.35
N ARG A 81 7.13 -10.02 -3.28
CA ARG A 81 7.24 -8.58 -3.02
C ARG A 81 6.27 -8.09 -1.95
N GLU A 82 5.15 -8.80 -1.77
CA GLU A 82 4.15 -8.44 -0.76
C GLU A 82 4.61 -8.80 0.65
N GLU A 83 5.39 -9.88 0.81
CA GLU A 83 6.04 -10.21 2.08
C GLU A 83 7.34 -9.43 2.32
N HIS A 84 8.10 -9.13 1.24
CA HIS A 84 9.40 -8.45 1.31
C HIS A 84 9.44 -7.17 0.45
N PRO A 85 8.61 -6.14 0.74
CA PRO A 85 8.55 -4.93 -0.09
C PRO A 85 9.85 -4.12 -0.07
N GLU A 86 10.63 -4.15 1.02
CA GLU A 86 11.95 -3.48 1.07
C GLU A 86 12.97 -4.14 0.15
N VAL A 87 12.89 -5.49 -0.01
CA VAL A 87 13.71 -6.24 -0.96
C VAL A 87 13.33 -5.88 -2.40
N ASP A 88 12.02 -5.82 -2.68
CA ASP A 88 11.50 -5.39 -3.98
C ASP A 88 11.96 -3.97 -4.31
N ALA A 89 11.81 -3.02 -3.39
CA ALA A 89 12.24 -1.63 -3.56
C ALA A 89 13.75 -1.52 -3.81
N ALA A 90 14.58 -2.22 -3.04
CA ALA A 90 16.03 -2.22 -3.18
C ALA A 90 16.46 -2.72 -4.57
N TYR A 91 15.92 -3.85 -5.02
CA TYR A 91 16.27 -4.41 -6.32
C TYR A 91 15.59 -3.69 -7.49
N MET A 92 14.42 -3.08 -7.30
CA MET A 92 13.79 -2.22 -8.30
C MET A 92 14.65 -0.96 -8.54
N ALA A 93 15.15 -0.35 -7.45
CA ALA A 93 16.09 0.78 -7.54
C ALA A 93 17.38 0.39 -8.26
N ALA A 94 17.97 -0.77 -7.92
CA ALA A 94 19.15 -1.27 -8.60
C ALA A 94 18.90 -1.59 -10.08
N ALA A 95 17.73 -2.15 -10.42
CA ALA A 95 17.34 -2.48 -11.77
C ALA A 95 17.23 -1.25 -12.68
N SER A 96 16.88 -0.09 -12.12
CA SER A 96 16.79 1.17 -12.87
C SER A 96 18.11 1.59 -13.55
N ALA A 97 19.25 1.09 -13.04
CA ALA A 97 20.56 1.30 -13.64
C ALA A 97 20.76 0.49 -14.94
N PHE A 98 19.97 -0.56 -15.18
CA PHE A 98 20.15 -1.50 -16.29
C PHE A 98 19.01 -1.44 -17.32
N THR A 99 17.82 -1.03 -16.92
CA THR A 99 16.63 -0.99 -17.78
C THR A 99 15.71 0.18 -17.44
N GLN A 100 15.07 0.72 -18.48
CA GLN A 100 14.01 1.73 -18.32
C GLN A 100 12.62 1.07 -18.14
N ASN A 101 12.48 -0.20 -18.49
CA ASN A 101 11.24 -0.95 -18.35
C ASN A 101 11.26 -1.70 -17.01
N LEU A 102 10.71 -1.08 -15.98
CA LEU A 102 10.58 -1.65 -14.65
C LEU A 102 9.18 -2.27 -14.48
N GLY A 103 9.10 -3.36 -13.72
CA GLY A 103 7.85 -4.08 -13.46
C GLY A 103 8.10 -5.52 -13.04
N TRP A 104 7.03 -6.26 -12.84
CA TRP A 104 7.07 -7.67 -12.42
C TRP A 104 6.65 -8.62 -13.56
N PRO A 105 7.30 -9.83 -13.62
CA PRO A 105 8.36 -10.29 -12.73
C PRO A 105 9.62 -9.45 -12.87
N LEU A 106 10.27 -9.10 -11.75
CA LEU A 106 11.59 -8.50 -11.76
C LEU A 106 12.64 -9.62 -11.69
N SER A 107 13.55 -9.66 -12.66
CA SER A 107 14.63 -10.64 -12.77
C SER A 107 15.95 -9.94 -12.54
N VAL A 108 16.66 -10.28 -11.46
CA VAL A 108 17.92 -9.63 -11.07
C VAL A 108 19.01 -10.66 -10.99
N PHE A 109 20.19 -10.33 -11.53
CA PHE A 109 21.41 -11.09 -11.37
C PHE A 109 22.35 -10.32 -10.43
N ALA A 110 22.72 -10.97 -9.34
CA ALA A 110 23.50 -10.37 -8.28
C ALA A 110 24.77 -11.19 -7.97
N THR A 111 25.76 -10.53 -7.39
CA THR A 111 26.92 -11.20 -6.82
C THR A 111 26.52 -12.07 -5.62
N PRO A 112 27.40 -12.98 -5.13
CA PRO A 112 27.14 -13.72 -3.90
C PRO A 112 26.96 -12.85 -2.64
N SER A 113 27.26 -11.55 -2.72
CA SER A 113 26.97 -10.55 -1.69
C SER A 113 25.67 -9.78 -1.93
N GLY A 114 24.83 -10.18 -2.91
CA GLY A 114 23.54 -9.58 -3.18
C GLY A 114 23.57 -8.29 -4.02
N ARG A 115 24.73 -7.82 -4.49
CA ARG A 115 24.83 -6.59 -5.28
C ARG A 115 24.48 -6.85 -6.73
N ALA A 116 23.47 -6.15 -7.26
CA ALA A 116 22.98 -6.33 -8.62
C ALA A 116 23.99 -5.85 -9.66
N PHE A 117 24.20 -6.65 -10.72
CA PHE A 117 25.04 -6.28 -11.86
C PHE A 117 24.33 -6.42 -13.22
N HIS A 118 23.14 -7.02 -13.26
CA HIS A 118 22.25 -7.03 -14.41
C HIS A 118 20.80 -7.22 -13.95
N ALA A 119 19.86 -6.65 -14.68
CA ALA A 119 18.43 -6.83 -14.41
C ALA A 119 17.59 -6.71 -15.67
N GLY A 120 16.40 -7.28 -15.60
CA GLY A 120 15.33 -7.17 -16.58
C GLY A 120 14.00 -7.57 -15.95
N THR A 121 12.96 -7.65 -16.76
CA THR A 121 11.65 -8.10 -16.30
C THR A 121 11.36 -9.52 -16.80
N TYR A 122 10.36 -9.69 -17.63
CA TYR A 122 10.06 -10.96 -18.28
C TYR A 122 11.08 -11.29 -19.38
N PHE A 123 11.55 -12.53 -19.44
CA PHE A 123 12.35 -13.08 -20.52
C PHE A 123 11.64 -14.27 -21.17
N PRO A 124 11.42 -14.26 -22.51
CA PRO A 124 10.74 -15.34 -23.20
C PRO A 124 11.60 -16.62 -23.29
N PRO A 125 10.99 -17.81 -23.46
CA PRO A 125 11.73 -19.06 -23.63
C PRO A 125 12.51 -19.13 -24.95
N VAL A 126 12.06 -18.39 -25.97
CA VAL A 126 12.70 -18.27 -27.29
C VAL A 126 12.80 -16.79 -27.66
N ALA A 127 13.94 -16.38 -28.21
CA ALA A 127 14.16 -15.00 -28.62
C ALA A 127 13.05 -14.51 -29.58
N ARG A 128 12.43 -13.37 -29.25
CA ARG A 128 11.34 -12.78 -30.05
C ARG A 128 11.29 -11.26 -29.90
N GLY A 129 10.91 -10.56 -30.98
CA GLY A 129 10.68 -9.13 -30.92
C GLY A 129 11.87 -8.28 -30.45
N GLY A 130 13.10 -8.75 -30.70
CA GLY A 130 14.35 -8.10 -30.24
C GLY A 130 14.73 -8.42 -28.78
N MET A 131 13.91 -9.17 -28.05
CA MET A 131 14.24 -9.68 -26.72
C MET A 131 15.01 -11.00 -26.82
N PRO A 132 16.14 -11.18 -26.09
CA PRO A 132 16.86 -12.46 -26.00
C PRO A 132 16.00 -13.51 -25.30
N SER A 133 16.26 -14.80 -25.53
CA SER A 133 15.66 -15.84 -24.72
C SER A 133 16.25 -15.84 -23.31
N PHE A 134 15.51 -16.37 -22.34
CA PHE A 134 16.01 -16.47 -20.97
C PHE A 134 17.31 -17.26 -20.88
N ARG A 135 17.44 -18.34 -21.66
CA ARG A 135 18.68 -19.14 -21.73
C ARG A 135 19.86 -18.37 -22.30
N ASP A 136 19.64 -17.49 -23.30
CA ASP A 136 20.71 -16.64 -23.83
C ASP A 136 21.19 -15.65 -22.76
N VAL A 137 20.28 -15.09 -21.95
CA VAL A 137 20.62 -14.21 -20.83
C VAL A 137 21.43 -14.97 -19.78
N LEU A 138 20.97 -16.17 -19.38
CA LEU A 138 21.69 -17.01 -18.41
C LEU A 138 23.11 -17.34 -18.90
N ALA A 139 23.26 -17.73 -20.16
CA ALA A 139 24.57 -18.03 -20.74
C ALA A 139 25.50 -16.81 -20.76
N ALA A 140 24.98 -15.63 -21.13
CA ALA A 140 25.76 -14.40 -21.14
C ALA A 140 26.21 -13.98 -19.73
N VAL A 141 25.34 -14.14 -18.72
CA VAL A 141 25.65 -13.85 -17.32
C VAL A 141 26.73 -14.82 -16.79
N GLN A 142 26.60 -16.12 -17.08
CA GLN A 142 27.63 -17.12 -16.69
C GLN A 142 28.97 -16.84 -17.33
N GLU A 143 28.99 -16.49 -18.62
CA GLU A 143 30.21 -16.09 -19.32
C GLU A 143 30.86 -14.86 -18.68
N ALA A 144 30.05 -13.80 -18.40
CA ALA A 144 30.54 -12.60 -17.76
C ALA A 144 31.11 -12.88 -16.36
N TRP A 145 30.44 -13.72 -15.57
CA TRP A 145 30.89 -14.11 -14.23
C TRP A 145 32.20 -14.91 -14.26
N ARG A 146 32.35 -15.83 -15.22
CA ARG A 146 33.54 -16.66 -15.36
C ARG A 146 34.74 -15.88 -15.92
N ASP A 147 34.52 -15.08 -16.98
CA ASP A 147 35.59 -14.54 -17.78
C ASP A 147 35.92 -13.07 -17.46
N ARG A 148 35.01 -12.33 -16.80
CA ARG A 148 35.11 -10.88 -16.51
C ARG A 148 34.66 -10.53 -15.10
N ARG A 149 34.89 -11.43 -14.15
CA ARG A 149 34.40 -11.29 -12.77
C ARG A 149 34.73 -9.95 -12.13
N ASP A 150 35.98 -9.50 -12.23
CA ASP A 150 36.41 -8.25 -11.58
C ASP A 150 35.60 -7.05 -12.08
N VAL A 151 35.32 -6.99 -13.39
CA VAL A 151 34.50 -5.95 -14.00
C VAL A 151 33.04 -6.03 -13.50
N VAL A 152 32.51 -7.24 -13.40
CA VAL A 152 31.13 -7.47 -12.88
C VAL A 152 31.01 -7.00 -11.43
N VAL A 153 31.99 -7.34 -10.59
CA VAL A 153 31.98 -6.94 -9.16
C VAL A 153 32.15 -5.42 -9.05
N GLU A 154 33.08 -4.80 -9.78
CA GLU A 154 33.28 -3.35 -9.79
C GLU A 154 31.99 -2.60 -10.22
N GLN A 155 31.31 -3.09 -11.24
CA GLN A 155 30.04 -2.51 -11.70
C GLN A 155 28.93 -2.64 -10.65
N ALA A 156 28.81 -3.81 -10.01
CA ALA A 156 27.84 -4.05 -8.95
C ALA A 156 28.08 -3.13 -7.74
N ASP A 157 29.34 -2.95 -7.35
CA ASP A 157 29.75 -2.08 -6.27
C ASP A 157 29.48 -0.60 -6.59
N ALA A 158 29.69 -0.19 -7.84
CA ALA A 158 29.40 1.17 -8.29
C ALA A 158 27.88 1.48 -8.21
N VAL A 159 27.02 0.54 -8.63
CA VAL A 159 25.56 0.69 -8.51
C VAL A 159 25.14 0.79 -7.05
N ALA A 160 25.63 -0.11 -6.20
CA ALA A 160 25.30 -0.11 -4.77
C ALA A 160 25.77 1.21 -4.09
N SER A 161 26.99 1.67 -4.43
CA SER A 161 27.52 2.94 -3.91
C SER A 161 26.70 4.15 -4.35
N ALA A 162 26.26 4.20 -5.61
CA ALA A 162 25.41 5.28 -6.10
C ALA A 162 24.07 5.35 -5.37
N LEU A 163 23.45 4.20 -5.11
CA LEU A 163 22.17 4.12 -4.38
C LEU A 163 22.32 4.55 -2.90
N SER A 164 23.46 4.25 -2.27
CA SER A 164 23.72 4.63 -0.87
C SER A 164 23.95 6.13 -0.67
N GLN A 165 24.23 6.89 -1.73
CA GLN A 165 24.51 8.33 -1.66
C GLN A 165 23.27 9.21 -1.83
N ILE A 166 22.09 8.63 -2.05
CA ILE A 166 20.84 9.38 -2.20
C ILE A 166 20.35 9.77 -0.79
N VAL A 167 20.84 10.89 -0.26
CA VAL A 167 20.35 11.47 1.00
C VAL A 167 19.58 12.74 0.68
N ALA A 168 18.32 12.81 1.10
CA ALA A 168 17.54 14.04 1.01
C ALA A 168 17.98 15.01 2.11
N GLU A 169 18.24 16.27 1.78
CA GLU A 169 18.50 17.31 2.77
C GLU A 169 17.17 17.92 3.25
N PRO A 170 16.96 18.07 4.58
CA PRO A 170 15.77 18.71 5.10
C PRO A 170 15.61 20.14 4.56
N SER A 171 14.38 20.51 4.23
CA SER A 171 14.02 21.83 3.75
C SER A 171 12.81 22.37 4.52
N PRO A 172 12.52 23.69 4.48
CA PRO A 172 11.35 24.25 5.14
C PRO A 172 10.06 23.55 4.71
N LEU A 173 9.08 23.50 5.60
CA LEU A 173 7.75 23.01 5.26
C LEU A 173 7.16 23.81 4.09
N PRO A 174 6.43 23.15 3.17
CA PRO A 174 5.78 23.84 2.05
C PRO A 174 4.79 24.89 2.53
N THR A 175 4.86 26.07 1.96
CA THR A 175 3.86 27.12 2.19
C THR A 175 2.55 26.83 1.44
N PRO A 176 1.40 27.40 1.84
CA PRO A 176 0.14 27.26 1.11
C PRO A 176 0.24 27.64 -0.38
N ALA A 177 1.02 28.67 -0.72
CA ALA A 177 1.24 29.07 -2.12
C ALA A 177 2.00 28.00 -2.92
N GLN A 178 3.08 27.43 -2.36
CA GLN A 178 3.83 26.34 -2.99
C GLN A 178 2.98 25.08 -3.18
N LEU A 179 2.12 24.76 -2.21
CA LEU A 179 1.18 23.64 -2.33
C LEU A 179 0.15 23.86 -3.42
N THR A 180 -0.39 25.10 -3.55
CA THR A 180 -1.30 25.46 -4.64
C THR A 180 -0.62 25.33 -6.00
N ASP A 181 0.63 25.79 -6.12
CA ASP A 181 1.41 25.68 -7.35
C ASP A 181 1.69 24.21 -7.71
N ALA A 182 2.05 23.38 -6.71
CA ALA A 182 2.25 21.96 -6.90
C ALA A 182 0.96 21.25 -7.35
N ALA A 183 -0.19 21.59 -6.76
CA ALA A 183 -1.50 21.07 -7.19
C ALA A 183 -1.86 21.51 -8.62
N ALA A 184 -1.57 22.75 -9.00
CA ALA A 184 -1.75 23.23 -10.36
C ALA A 184 -0.83 22.51 -11.37
N GLN A 185 0.42 22.23 -10.98
CA GLN A 185 1.35 21.44 -11.79
C GLN A 185 0.83 20.02 -12.02
N VAL A 186 0.33 19.35 -10.98
CA VAL A 186 -0.31 18.03 -11.09
C VAL A 186 -1.53 18.10 -12.01
N ALA A 187 -2.44 19.03 -11.78
CA ALA A 187 -3.66 19.21 -12.57
C ALA A 187 -3.37 19.50 -14.05
N SER A 188 -2.26 20.16 -14.38
CA SER A 188 -1.86 20.43 -15.76
C SER A 188 -1.56 19.17 -16.58
N ARG A 189 -1.29 18.04 -15.91
CA ARG A 189 -1.04 16.72 -16.54
C ARG A 189 -2.30 15.89 -16.76
N GLU A 190 -3.49 16.44 -16.44
CA GLU A 190 -4.76 15.75 -16.62
C GLU A 190 -4.98 15.34 -18.08
N ASP A 191 -5.43 14.11 -18.28
CA ASP A 191 -6.03 13.67 -19.53
C ASP A 191 -7.45 14.22 -19.64
N ARG A 192 -7.61 15.39 -20.25
CA ARG A 192 -8.91 16.07 -20.37
C ARG A 192 -9.91 15.35 -21.28
N VAL A 193 -9.48 14.36 -22.05
CA VAL A 193 -10.37 13.60 -22.94
C VAL A 193 -11.03 12.45 -22.19
N TYR A 194 -10.23 11.70 -21.44
CA TYR A 194 -10.67 10.48 -20.77
C TYR A 194 -10.62 10.56 -19.23
N GLY A 195 -10.29 11.71 -18.68
CA GLY A 195 -10.10 11.89 -17.23
C GLY A 195 -8.88 11.17 -16.67
N GLY A 196 -8.47 11.52 -15.45
CA GLY A 196 -7.30 10.97 -14.80
C GLY A 196 -5.97 11.39 -15.45
N PHE A 197 -4.92 10.60 -15.28
CA PHE A 197 -3.56 11.00 -15.65
C PHE A 197 -2.87 9.95 -16.51
N GLY A 198 -1.93 10.40 -17.35
CA GLY A 198 -1.12 9.53 -18.19
C GLY A 198 -1.82 9.03 -19.46
N GLY A 199 -1.13 8.14 -20.17
CA GLY A 199 -1.58 7.50 -21.40
C GLY A 199 -2.03 6.05 -21.15
N ALA A 200 -1.33 5.08 -21.77
CA ALA A 200 -1.52 3.65 -21.57
C ALA A 200 -0.17 3.01 -21.17
N PRO A 201 -0.12 2.16 -20.14
CA PRO A 201 -1.20 1.83 -19.20
C PRO A 201 -1.60 3.02 -18.31
N LYS A 202 -2.83 2.99 -17.78
CA LYS A 202 -3.42 4.10 -17.03
C LYS A 202 -3.86 3.65 -15.64
N PHE A 203 -3.33 4.34 -14.62
CA PHE A 203 -3.51 4.00 -13.20
C PHE A 203 -4.45 4.99 -12.49
N PRO A 204 -5.20 4.54 -11.45
CA PRO A 204 -6.08 5.40 -10.66
C PRO A 204 -5.39 6.51 -9.87
N VAL A 205 -4.14 6.32 -9.45
CA VAL A 205 -3.28 7.26 -8.68
C VAL A 205 -3.97 7.95 -7.50
N ALA A 206 -4.55 7.14 -6.60
CA ALA A 206 -5.40 7.61 -5.50
C ALA A 206 -4.73 8.64 -4.58
N THR A 207 -3.43 8.50 -4.27
CA THR A 207 -2.66 9.45 -3.45
C THR A 207 -2.63 10.85 -4.07
N THR A 208 -2.42 10.92 -5.39
CA THR A 208 -2.45 12.17 -6.16
C THR A 208 -3.84 12.80 -6.17
N LEU A 209 -4.90 11.99 -6.34
CA LEU A 209 -6.29 12.47 -6.27
C LEU A 209 -6.62 13.04 -4.88
N ARG A 210 -6.17 12.38 -3.80
CA ARG A 210 -6.34 12.86 -2.42
C ARG A 210 -5.63 14.19 -2.15
N PHE A 211 -4.45 14.40 -2.73
CA PHE A 211 -3.77 15.70 -2.68
C PHE A 211 -4.57 16.79 -3.38
N LEU A 212 -5.08 16.53 -4.58
CA LEU A 212 -5.94 17.48 -5.30
C LEU A 212 -7.25 17.77 -4.57
N GLN A 213 -7.82 16.82 -3.84
CA GLN A 213 -8.98 17.09 -2.97
C GLN A 213 -8.66 18.03 -1.81
N ALA A 214 -7.42 17.98 -1.30
CA ALA A 214 -7.01 18.84 -0.19
C ALA A 214 -6.66 20.27 -0.60
N VAL A 215 -6.08 20.48 -1.79
CA VAL A 215 -5.48 21.78 -2.18
C VAL A 215 -5.87 22.21 -3.59
N GLY A 216 -6.18 21.26 -4.46
CA GLY A 216 -6.25 21.52 -5.90
C GLY A 216 -7.65 21.77 -6.46
N PRO A 217 -7.76 21.77 -7.78
CA PRO A 217 -9.05 21.84 -8.45
C PRO A 217 -9.77 20.48 -8.33
N VAL A 218 -10.77 20.42 -7.46
CA VAL A 218 -11.56 19.19 -7.18
C VAL A 218 -12.26 18.64 -8.43
N GLU A 219 -12.52 19.47 -9.43
CA GLU A 219 -13.15 19.09 -10.70
C GLU A 219 -12.29 18.09 -11.49
N VAL A 220 -10.97 18.10 -11.31
CA VAL A 220 -10.06 17.10 -11.91
C VAL A 220 -10.33 15.73 -11.29
N VAL A 221 -10.54 15.69 -9.97
CA VAL A 221 -10.86 14.45 -9.23
C VAL A 221 -12.23 13.93 -9.65
N ASP A 222 -13.23 14.79 -9.75
CA ASP A 222 -14.59 14.42 -10.15
C ASP A 222 -14.63 13.82 -11.57
N ARG A 223 -13.89 14.42 -12.52
CA ARG A 223 -13.77 13.87 -13.87
C ARG A 223 -13.05 12.51 -13.88
N ALA A 224 -11.96 12.38 -13.11
CA ALA A 224 -11.22 11.14 -13.01
C ALA A 224 -12.09 10.01 -12.43
N LEU A 225 -12.77 10.27 -11.30
CA LEU A 225 -13.68 9.30 -10.68
C LEU A 225 -14.86 8.92 -11.59
N THR A 226 -15.45 9.91 -12.29
CA THR A 226 -16.55 9.67 -13.21
C THR A 226 -16.11 8.78 -14.36
N ALA A 227 -14.93 9.04 -14.93
CA ALA A 227 -14.38 8.25 -16.02
C ALA A 227 -14.07 6.81 -15.57
N MET A 228 -13.37 6.63 -14.44
CA MET A 228 -13.03 5.32 -13.89
C MET A 228 -14.28 4.50 -13.52
N ALA A 229 -15.23 5.12 -12.79
CA ALA A 229 -16.44 4.44 -12.33
C ALA A 229 -17.43 4.09 -13.45
N GLY A 230 -17.37 4.81 -14.57
CA GLY A 230 -18.20 4.58 -15.75
C GLY A 230 -17.55 3.73 -16.84
N SER A 231 -16.34 3.18 -16.60
CA SER A 231 -15.57 2.39 -17.57
C SER A 231 -15.45 0.92 -17.16
N GLU A 232 -14.77 0.15 -18.00
CA GLU A 232 -14.42 -1.26 -17.71
C GLU A 232 -13.45 -1.43 -16.52
N LEU A 233 -12.82 -0.35 -16.03
CA LEU A 233 -11.95 -0.40 -14.85
C LEU A 233 -12.70 -0.79 -13.58
N ARG A 234 -14.01 -0.58 -13.53
CA ARG A 234 -14.89 -0.98 -12.43
C ARG A 234 -15.70 -2.19 -12.83
N ASP A 235 -15.60 -3.29 -12.09
CA ASP A 235 -16.46 -4.44 -12.29
C ASP A 235 -17.91 -4.14 -11.90
N GLU A 236 -18.85 -4.89 -12.47
CA GLU A 236 -20.29 -4.77 -12.14
C GLU A 236 -20.60 -5.05 -10.65
N ASP A 237 -19.76 -5.83 -9.95
CA ASP A 237 -19.87 -6.08 -8.50
C ASP A 237 -19.38 -4.91 -7.63
N GLY A 238 -18.80 -3.87 -8.23
CA GLY A 238 -18.41 -2.63 -7.60
C GLY A 238 -16.93 -2.46 -7.30
N GLY A 239 -16.12 -3.52 -7.32
CA GLY A 239 -14.68 -3.45 -7.13
C GLY A 239 -13.94 -2.89 -8.34
N PHE A 240 -12.80 -2.24 -8.12
CA PHE A 240 -11.94 -1.70 -9.17
C PHE A 240 -10.78 -2.64 -9.49
N PHE A 241 -10.49 -2.77 -10.77
CA PHE A 241 -9.26 -3.38 -11.25
C PHE A 241 -8.08 -2.42 -11.07
N ARG A 242 -6.88 -2.99 -11.05
CA ARG A 242 -5.66 -2.28 -10.70
C ARG A 242 -5.32 -1.13 -11.65
N TYR A 243 -5.39 -1.36 -12.97
CA TYR A 243 -5.16 -0.35 -14.01
C TYR A 243 -5.82 -0.76 -15.32
N ALA A 244 -5.96 0.19 -16.25
CA ALA A 244 -6.39 -0.07 -17.62
C ALA A 244 -5.19 -0.13 -18.56
N THR A 245 -5.22 -1.08 -19.51
CA THR A 245 -4.19 -1.19 -20.54
C THR A 245 -4.38 -0.16 -21.65
N GLN A 246 -5.57 0.48 -21.72
CA GLN A 246 -5.91 1.50 -22.69
C GLN A 246 -6.12 2.86 -22.01
N ARG A 247 -5.88 3.94 -22.76
CA ARG A 247 -5.99 5.32 -22.29
C ARG A 247 -7.41 5.72 -21.87
N ASP A 248 -8.43 5.12 -22.49
CA ASP A 248 -9.84 5.39 -22.25
C ASP A 248 -10.46 4.56 -21.12
N TRP A 249 -9.63 3.96 -20.26
CA TRP A 249 -9.99 3.09 -19.14
C TRP A 249 -10.64 1.76 -19.55
N THR A 250 -10.51 1.34 -20.83
CA THR A 250 -10.95 0.03 -21.31
C THR A 250 -9.83 -1.01 -21.19
N VAL A 251 -10.20 -2.28 -21.36
CA VAL A 251 -9.29 -3.44 -21.26
C VAL A 251 -8.48 -3.40 -19.97
N PRO A 252 -9.11 -3.61 -18.80
CA PRO A 252 -8.41 -3.58 -17.53
C PRO A 252 -7.41 -4.75 -17.42
N HIS A 253 -6.38 -4.54 -16.63
CA HIS A 253 -5.62 -5.62 -16.05
C HIS A 253 -6.40 -6.14 -14.85
N TYR A 254 -6.92 -7.37 -14.96
CA TYR A 254 -8.04 -7.85 -14.14
C TYR A 254 -7.70 -8.19 -12.67
N GLU A 255 -6.55 -7.80 -12.16
CA GLU A 255 -6.23 -7.90 -10.73
C GLU A 255 -7.07 -6.90 -9.91
N ARG A 256 -7.63 -7.33 -8.78
CA ARG A 256 -8.38 -6.48 -7.85
C ARG A 256 -7.70 -6.46 -6.49
N MET A 257 -6.93 -5.38 -6.25
CA MET A 257 -6.12 -5.25 -5.05
C MET A 257 -6.92 -4.65 -3.89
N LEU A 258 -6.62 -5.08 -2.66
CA LEU A 258 -7.11 -4.46 -1.44
C LEU A 258 -6.73 -2.97 -1.36
N THR A 259 -5.49 -2.67 -1.70
CA THR A 259 -4.88 -1.34 -1.61
C THR A 259 -5.54 -0.31 -2.51
N ASP A 260 -5.74 -0.65 -3.78
CA ASP A 260 -6.37 0.25 -4.75
C ASP A 260 -7.80 0.56 -4.34
N ASN A 261 -8.56 -0.48 -3.96
CA ASN A 261 -9.96 -0.34 -3.59
C ASN A 261 -10.12 0.44 -2.28
N ALA A 262 -9.30 0.19 -1.25
CA ALA A 262 -9.36 0.94 0.01
C ALA A 262 -9.04 2.43 -0.19
N GLN A 263 -8.03 2.76 -0.97
CA GLN A 263 -7.66 4.14 -1.25
C GLN A 263 -8.71 4.85 -2.12
N LEU A 264 -9.24 4.18 -3.15
CA LEU A 264 -10.32 4.71 -4.00
C LEU A 264 -11.63 4.93 -3.21
N MET A 265 -11.90 4.11 -2.18
CA MET A 265 -13.02 4.31 -1.28
C MET A 265 -12.93 5.66 -0.55
N ASP A 266 -11.74 6.03 -0.04
CA ASP A 266 -11.50 7.33 0.59
C ASP A 266 -11.62 8.50 -0.43
N VAL A 267 -11.11 8.33 -1.65
CA VAL A 267 -11.27 9.33 -2.73
C VAL A 267 -12.76 9.53 -3.04
N ALA A 268 -13.50 8.44 -3.21
CA ALA A 268 -14.92 8.48 -3.53
C ALA A 268 -15.77 9.06 -2.39
N LEU A 269 -15.44 8.72 -1.13
CA LEU A 269 -16.12 9.26 0.06
C LEU A 269 -15.97 10.78 0.12
N ALA A 270 -14.75 11.30 -0.04
CA ALA A 270 -14.50 12.73 -0.02
C ALA A 270 -15.12 13.49 -1.20
N ALA A 271 -15.34 12.80 -2.34
CA ALA A 271 -16.07 13.35 -3.49
C ALA A 271 -17.59 13.18 -3.42
N GLY A 272 -18.13 12.60 -2.31
CA GLY A 272 -19.56 12.36 -2.14
C GLY A 272 -20.15 11.29 -3.08
N ARG A 273 -19.31 10.43 -3.68
CA ARG A 273 -19.74 9.37 -4.62
C ARG A 273 -20.16 8.11 -3.87
N VAL A 274 -21.30 8.18 -3.21
CA VAL A 274 -21.85 7.12 -2.34
C VAL A 274 -22.04 5.80 -3.10
N ASP A 275 -22.40 5.84 -4.39
CA ASP A 275 -22.55 4.68 -5.25
C ASP A 275 -21.23 3.91 -5.45
N VAL A 276 -20.13 4.64 -5.58
CA VAL A 276 -18.78 4.07 -5.70
C VAL A 276 -18.32 3.49 -4.36
N VAL A 277 -18.52 4.24 -3.27
CA VAL A 277 -18.18 3.78 -1.90
C VAL A 277 -18.89 2.47 -1.57
N ARG A 278 -20.20 2.36 -1.85
CA ARG A 278 -20.98 1.13 -1.61
C ARG A 278 -20.47 -0.03 -2.42
N GLY A 279 -20.22 0.15 -3.72
CA GLY A 279 -19.70 -0.92 -4.56
C GLY A 279 -18.34 -1.43 -4.09
N ILE A 280 -17.43 -0.53 -3.69
CA ILE A 280 -16.14 -0.95 -3.11
C ILE A 280 -16.35 -1.69 -1.78
N ALA A 281 -17.23 -1.22 -0.91
CA ALA A 281 -17.54 -1.92 0.34
C ALA A 281 -18.09 -3.32 0.09
N ASP A 282 -19.00 -3.49 -0.88
CA ASP A 282 -19.56 -4.78 -1.27
C ASP A 282 -18.45 -5.74 -1.75
N PHE A 283 -17.51 -5.25 -2.56
CA PHE A 283 -16.34 -6.02 -2.99
C PHE A 283 -15.43 -6.40 -1.81
N LEU A 284 -15.04 -5.47 -0.96
CA LEU A 284 -14.18 -5.76 0.19
C LEU A 284 -14.80 -6.80 1.12
N LEU A 285 -16.07 -6.62 1.45
CA LEU A 285 -16.78 -7.48 2.39
C LEU A 285 -17.20 -8.82 1.79
N GLY A 286 -17.55 -8.84 0.50
CA GLY A 286 -18.05 -10.04 -0.19
C GLY A 286 -16.97 -10.92 -0.77
N VAL A 287 -15.81 -10.35 -1.15
CA VAL A 287 -14.76 -11.07 -1.87
C VAL A 287 -13.48 -11.18 -1.06
N LEU A 288 -12.97 -10.07 -0.50
CA LEU A 288 -11.67 -10.08 0.15
C LEU A 288 -11.70 -10.42 1.65
N ARG A 289 -12.85 -10.25 2.33
CA ARG A 289 -12.96 -10.58 3.76
C ARG A 289 -12.69 -12.06 4.00
N ARG A 290 -11.87 -12.35 5.01
CA ARG A 290 -11.50 -13.71 5.43
C ARG A 290 -12.28 -14.11 6.67
N ASP A 291 -12.45 -15.42 6.90
CA ASP A 291 -13.21 -15.97 8.03
C ASP A 291 -12.69 -15.49 9.39
N GLY A 292 -11.39 -15.21 9.51
CA GLY A 292 -10.77 -14.68 10.73
C GLY A 292 -11.03 -13.20 11.00
N GLY A 293 -11.60 -12.44 10.04
CA GLY A 293 -11.91 -11.02 10.17
C GLY A 293 -11.01 -10.08 9.35
N GLY A 294 -9.77 -10.46 9.01
CA GLY A 294 -8.90 -9.67 8.12
C GLY A 294 -9.32 -9.71 6.66
N PHE A 295 -8.69 -8.88 5.84
CA PHE A 295 -8.90 -8.85 4.38
C PHE A 295 -7.70 -9.45 3.66
N GLY A 296 -7.96 -10.33 2.69
CA GLY A 296 -6.96 -10.87 1.77
C GLY A 296 -6.35 -9.79 0.88
N ALA A 297 -5.18 -10.06 0.34
CA ALA A 297 -4.37 -9.09 -0.39
C ALA A 297 -4.99 -8.68 -1.74
N ALA A 298 -5.50 -9.65 -2.50
CA ALA A 298 -6.01 -9.41 -3.84
C ALA A 298 -6.84 -10.57 -4.36
N GLN A 299 -7.65 -10.30 -5.40
CA GLN A 299 -8.25 -11.33 -6.23
C GLN A 299 -7.54 -11.40 -7.59
N ASP A 300 -7.25 -12.62 -8.05
CA ASP A 300 -6.49 -12.93 -9.26
C ASP A 300 -7.22 -12.46 -10.54
N SER A 301 -6.45 -12.27 -11.60
CA SER A 301 -6.93 -12.01 -12.95
C SER A 301 -7.37 -13.26 -13.69
N GLU A 302 -6.80 -14.43 -13.34
CA GLU A 302 -7.01 -15.71 -14.01
C GLU A 302 -8.03 -16.58 -13.27
N SER A 303 -8.88 -17.27 -14.02
CA SER A 303 -9.77 -18.33 -13.52
C SER A 303 -9.82 -19.51 -14.47
N TRP A 304 -10.49 -20.59 -14.06
CA TRP A 304 -10.74 -21.74 -14.91
C TRP A 304 -12.07 -21.58 -15.63
N ILE A 305 -12.03 -21.34 -16.94
CA ILE A 305 -13.20 -21.24 -17.82
C ILE A 305 -13.16 -22.39 -18.82
N ASP A 306 -14.20 -23.23 -18.83
CA ASP A 306 -14.33 -24.40 -19.73
C ASP A 306 -13.09 -25.33 -19.70
N GLY A 307 -12.46 -25.47 -18.52
CA GLY A 307 -11.29 -26.33 -18.33
C GLY A 307 -9.97 -25.73 -18.80
N GLN A 308 -9.94 -24.45 -19.15
CA GLN A 308 -8.74 -23.70 -19.51
C GLN A 308 -8.56 -22.50 -18.59
N ARG A 309 -7.31 -22.14 -18.30
CA ARG A 309 -7.00 -20.88 -17.61
C ARG A 309 -7.23 -19.72 -18.57
N ASP A 310 -7.99 -18.75 -18.12
CA ASP A 310 -8.38 -17.57 -18.89
C ASP A 310 -8.20 -16.31 -18.04
N GLU A 311 -7.48 -15.32 -18.58
CA GLU A 311 -7.32 -14.00 -17.97
C GLU A 311 -8.50 -13.13 -18.35
N GLY A 312 -9.23 -12.63 -17.36
CA GLY A 312 -10.36 -11.71 -17.56
C GLY A 312 -11.66 -12.37 -18.03
N GLY A 313 -11.65 -13.61 -18.51
CA GLY A 313 -12.85 -14.26 -19.04
C GLY A 313 -13.99 -14.42 -18.03
N TYR A 314 -13.70 -14.51 -16.75
CA TYR A 314 -14.69 -14.44 -15.67
C TYR A 314 -15.34 -13.06 -15.59
N TYR A 315 -14.52 -12.00 -15.56
CA TYR A 315 -14.95 -10.62 -15.36
C TYR A 315 -15.66 -10.01 -16.59
N GLN A 316 -15.31 -10.43 -17.79
CA GLN A 316 -15.98 -10.01 -19.04
C GLN A 316 -17.43 -10.52 -19.15
N ARG A 317 -17.83 -11.44 -18.26
CA ARG A 317 -19.21 -11.90 -18.17
C ARG A 317 -20.00 -11.03 -17.19
N PRO A 318 -21.27 -10.69 -17.52
CA PRO A 318 -22.16 -10.04 -16.56
C PRO A 318 -22.25 -10.85 -15.25
N VAL A 319 -22.34 -10.18 -14.10
CA VAL A 319 -22.38 -10.83 -12.77
C VAL A 319 -23.43 -11.95 -12.70
N ALA A 320 -24.63 -11.74 -13.30
CA ALA A 320 -25.68 -12.75 -13.34
C ALA A 320 -25.26 -14.05 -14.09
N SER A 321 -24.31 -13.96 -15.02
CA SER A 321 -23.82 -15.10 -15.80
C SER A 321 -22.62 -15.80 -15.15
N ARG A 322 -22.09 -15.28 -14.04
CA ARG A 322 -20.98 -15.88 -13.29
C ARG A 322 -21.43 -16.96 -12.32
N VAL A 323 -22.74 -17.12 -12.12
CA VAL A 323 -23.32 -18.12 -11.20
C VAL A 323 -22.93 -19.52 -11.69
N GLY A 324 -22.26 -20.29 -10.81
CA GLY A 324 -21.78 -21.64 -11.11
C GLY A 324 -20.41 -21.72 -11.79
N LEU A 325 -19.78 -20.58 -12.10
CA LEU A 325 -18.37 -20.54 -12.49
C LEU A 325 -17.48 -20.48 -11.23
N GLU A 326 -16.28 -21.03 -11.34
CA GLU A 326 -15.24 -20.88 -10.32
C GLU A 326 -14.72 -19.44 -10.37
N PRO A 327 -14.85 -18.63 -9.27
CA PRO A 327 -14.33 -17.28 -9.28
C PRO A 327 -12.79 -17.30 -9.28
N PRO A 328 -12.13 -16.23 -9.76
CA PRO A 328 -10.70 -16.09 -9.62
C PRO A 328 -10.27 -16.18 -8.15
N ALA A 329 -9.13 -16.83 -7.93
CA ALA A 329 -8.63 -17.10 -6.58
C ALA A 329 -8.33 -15.80 -5.81
N VAL A 330 -8.53 -15.85 -4.50
CA VAL A 330 -8.13 -14.76 -3.60
C VAL A 330 -6.81 -15.14 -2.94
N ASP A 331 -5.80 -14.27 -3.03
CA ASP A 331 -4.64 -14.34 -2.17
C ASP A 331 -5.06 -13.97 -0.75
N GLY A 332 -5.15 -15.00 0.10
CA GLY A 332 -5.67 -14.87 1.46
C GLY A 332 -4.69 -14.26 2.47
N LYS A 333 -3.50 -13.83 2.05
CA LYS A 333 -2.55 -13.16 2.96
C LYS A 333 -3.17 -11.90 3.56
N VAL A 334 -3.14 -11.79 4.87
CA VAL A 334 -3.56 -10.60 5.62
C VAL A 334 -2.32 -9.77 5.91
N LEU A 335 -2.09 -8.74 5.08
CA LEU A 335 -0.95 -7.83 5.19
C LEU A 335 -1.28 -6.70 6.17
N SER A 336 -0.40 -6.43 7.14
CA SER A 336 -0.68 -5.51 8.26
C SER A 336 -1.02 -4.09 7.80
N GLY A 337 -0.18 -3.47 6.99
CA GLY A 337 -0.42 -2.11 6.53
C GLY A 337 -1.57 -2.00 5.53
N TRP A 338 -1.75 -3.00 4.65
CA TRP A 338 -2.85 -3.01 3.69
C TRP A 338 -4.22 -3.13 4.39
N ASN A 339 -4.27 -3.94 5.45
CA ASN A 339 -5.45 -3.99 6.30
C ASN A 339 -5.67 -2.67 7.05
N GLY A 340 -4.60 -1.96 7.43
CA GLY A 340 -4.71 -0.60 7.98
C GLY A 340 -5.45 0.36 7.04
N LEU A 341 -5.15 0.33 5.73
CA LEU A 341 -5.90 1.11 4.73
C LEU A 341 -7.38 0.73 4.69
N ALA A 342 -7.69 -0.57 4.65
CA ALA A 342 -9.08 -1.05 4.59
C ALA A 342 -9.85 -0.73 5.87
N ILE A 343 -9.23 -0.91 7.05
CA ILE A 343 -9.78 -0.54 8.36
C ILE A 343 -10.15 0.95 8.36
N GLY A 344 -9.20 1.82 7.97
CA GLY A 344 -9.43 3.26 7.92
C GLY A 344 -10.53 3.66 6.95
N ALA A 345 -10.54 3.12 5.74
CA ALA A 345 -11.54 3.43 4.72
C ALA A 345 -12.94 2.98 5.14
N LEU A 346 -13.10 1.75 5.65
CA LEU A 346 -14.38 1.23 6.13
C LEU A 346 -14.89 1.98 7.37
N ALA A 347 -13.99 2.32 8.30
CA ALA A 347 -14.35 3.08 9.49
C ALA A 347 -14.85 4.49 9.13
N ARG A 348 -14.12 5.23 8.30
CA ARG A 348 -14.50 6.57 7.82
C ARG A 348 -15.82 6.53 7.04
N ALA A 349 -15.95 5.62 6.09
CA ALA A 349 -17.13 5.49 5.27
C ALA A 349 -18.35 5.02 6.08
N GLY A 350 -18.18 4.04 6.97
CA GLY A 350 -19.22 3.52 7.85
C GLY A 350 -19.76 4.58 8.79
N ALA A 351 -18.89 5.39 9.39
CA ALA A 351 -19.28 6.50 10.25
C ALA A 351 -19.99 7.63 9.47
N ALA A 352 -19.50 7.97 8.28
CA ALA A 352 -20.05 9.05 7.45
C ALA A 352 -21.41 8.70 6.84
N LEU A 353 -21.62 7.44 6.44
CA LEU A 353 -22.82 6.99 5.73
C LEU A 353 -23.83 6.26 6.64
N GLY A 354 -23.52 6.11 7.93
CA GLY A 354 -24.40 5.42 8.89
C GLY A 354 -24.48 3.91 8.64
N GLU A 355 -23.36 3.27 8.26
CA GLU A 355 -23.28 1.84 7.95
C GLU A 355 -22.50 1.08 9.07
N PRO A 356 -23.15 0.71 10.17
CA PRO A 356 -22.48 0.10 11.32
C PRO A 356 -21.88 -1.28 11.01
N SER A 357 -22.33 -1.95 9.95
CA SER A 357 -21.76 -3.21 9.51
C SER A 357 -20.33 -3.04 8.96
N TRP A 358 -20.03 -1.90 8.34
CA TRP A 358 -18.68 -1.60 7.83
C TRP A 358 -17.73 -1.27 8.96
N VAL A 359 -18.20 -0.52 9.96
CA VAL A 359 -17.41 -0.24 11.16
C VAL A 359 -17.08 -1.54 11.89
N ARG A 360 -18.05 -2.44 12.08
CA ARG A 360 -17.79 -3.76 12.69
C ARG A 360 -16.78 -4.59 11.89
N ALA A 361 -16.86 -4.56 10.57
CA ALA A 361 -15.88 -5.27 9.73
C ALA A 361 -14.46 -4.69 9.89
N ALA A 362 -14.35 -3.38 10.08
CA ALA A 362 -13.08 -2.72 10.39
C ALA A 362 -12.57 -3.12 11.80
N GLU A 363 -13.45 -3.22 12.80
CA GLU A 363 -13.10 -3.72 14.15
C GLU A 363 -12.59 -5.17 14.09
N ASP A 364 -13.31 -6.06 13.39
CA ASP A 364 -12.92 -7.46 13.23
C ASP A 364 -11.54 -7.57 12.58
N ALA A 365 -11.28 -6.77 11.54
CA ALA A 365 -9.97 -6.75 10.86
C ALA A 365 -8.86 -6.21 11.78
N ALA A 366 -9.13 -5.15 12.56
CA ALA A 366 -8.20 -4.59 13.52
C ALA A 366 -7.85 -5.61 14.62
N HIS A 367 -8.86 -6.27 15.19
CA HIS A 367 -8.65 -7.33 16.16
C HIS A 367 -7.82 -8.47 15.58
N PHE A 368 -8.13 -8.91 14.36
CA PHE A 368 -7.38 -9.98 13.70
C PHE A 368 -5.91 -9.61 13.51
N VAL A 369 -5.62 -8.44 12.93
CA VAL A 369 -4.24 -7.99 12.67
C VAL A 369 -3.44 -7.86 13.97
N LEU A 370 -4.02 -7.19 14.98
CA LEU A 370 -3.35 -6.96 16.25
C LEU A 370 -3.11 -8.25 17.06
N ALA A 371 -3.96 -9.28 16.89
CA ALA A 371 -3.81 -10.56 17.56
C ALA A 371 -2.92 -11.55 16.80
N THR A 372 -3.05 -11.60 15.46
CA THR A 372 -2.46 -12.65 14.62
C THR A 372 -1.13 -12.24 14.00
N ASN A 373 -1.01 -10.99 13.52
CA ASN A 373 0.21 -10.53 12.85
C ASN A 373 1.29 -10.11 13.86
N ARG A 374 1.63 -11.04 14.75
CA ARG A 374 2.63 -10.86 15.81
C ARG A 374 3.67 -11.97 15.78
N SER A 375 4.95 -11.62 15.93
CA SER A 375 6.02 -12.59 16.19
C SER A 375 5.87 -13.22 17.57
N ALA A 376 6.66 -14.24 17.86
CA ALA A 376 6.71 -14.86 19.19
C ALA A 376 7.08 -13.86 20.31
N GLU A 377 7.83 -12.81 19.98
CA GLU A 377 8.22 -11.72 20.88
C GLU A 377 7.16 -10.61 20.95
N GLY A 378 6.02 -10.76 20.27
CA GLY A 378 4.92 -9.79 20.25
C GLY A 378 5.11 -8.60 19.30
N ARG A 379 6.16 -8.59 18.46
CA ARG A 379 6.38 -7.53 17.46
C ARG A 379 5.45 -7.72 16.27
N LEU A 380 5.00 -6.62 15.67
CA LEU A 380 4.23 -6.65 14.43
C LEU A 380 5.05 -7.35 13.33
N VAL A 381 4.41 -8.24 12.58
CA VAL A 381 4.97 -8.86 11.38
C VAL A 381 4.21 -8.39 10.14
N ARG A 382 4.80 -8.60 8.97
CA ARG A 382 4.27 -8.12 7.69
C ARG A 382 2.91 -8.74 7.35
N SER A 383 2.78 -10.06 7.53
CA SER A 383 1.60 -10.80 7.07
C SER A 383 1.26 -12.00 7.95
N SER A 384 0.07 -12.52 7.73
CA SER A 384 -0.34 -13.87 8.13
C SER A 384 -1.15 -14.53 7.02
N LEU A 385 -1.23 -15.86 7.06
CA LEU A 385 -2.12 -16.65 6.22
C LEU A 385 -2.78 -17.75 7.06
N ASP A 386 -4.09 -17.90 6.94
CA ASP A 386 -4.89 -18.90 7.67
C ASP A 386 -4.61 -18.91 9.18
N GLY A 387 -4.45 -17.71 9.77
CA GLY A 387 -4.18 -17.53 11.20
C GLY A 387 -2.74 -17.80 11.64
N VAL A 388 -1.81 -18.04 10.71
CA VAL A 388 -0.39 -18.24 10.98
C VAL A 388 0.41 -17.01 10.56
N ALA A 389 1.14 -16.39 11.51
CA ALA A 389 2.00 -15.26 11.26
C ALA A 389 3.21 -15.64 10.38
N SER A 390 3.58 -14.80 9.44
CA SER A 390 4.80 -14.97 8.65
C SER A 390 6.06 -14.60 9.45
N ALA A 391 7.22 -15.01 8.93
CA ALA A 391 8.51 -14.59 9.47
C ALA A 391 8.96 -13.22 8.92
N ALA A 392 8.26 -12.68 7.91
CA ALA A 392 8.59 -11.40 7.30
C ALA A 392 8.33 -10.25 8.30
N VAL A 393 9.33 -9.40 8.50
CA VAL A 393 9.22 -8.26 9.41
C VAL A 393 8.26 -7.21 8.86
N ALA A 394 7.50 -6.56 9.76
CA ALA A 394 6.68 -5.42 9.36
C ALA A 394 7.58 -4.24 8.96
N THR A 395 7.17 -3.54 7.92
CA THR A 395 7.88 -2.36 7.43
C THR A 395 7.41 -1.08 8.13
N THR A 396 8.16 -0.02 7.92
CA THR A 396 7.78 1.34 8.35
C THR A 396 6.43 1.76 7.77
N ALA A 397 6.15 1.40 6.50
CA ALA A 397 4.85 1.64 5.88
C ALA A 397 3.72 0.88 6.59
N ASP A 398 3.96 -0.37 7.02
CA ASP A 398 2.95 -1.13 7.77
C ASP A 398 2.55 -0.44 9.07
N ALA A 399 3.53 0.06 9.82
CA ALA A 399 3.25 0.76 11.07
C ALA A 399 2.43 2.03 10.84
N GLY A 400 2.83 2.86 9.87
CA GLY A 400 2.12 4.10 9.55
C GLY A 400 0.69 3.88 9.05
N LEU A 401 0.51 2.98 8.07
CA LEU A 401 -0.81 2.69 7.50
C LEU A 401 -1.77 2.03 8.51
N LEU A 402 -1.26 1.10 9.34
CA LEU A 402 -2.07 0.47 10.38
C LEU A 402 -2.46 1.47 11.47
N ALA A 403 -1.53 2.30 11.93
CA ALA A 403 -1.81 3.32 12.94
C ALA A 403 -2.84 4.35 12.46
N ASP A 404 -2.73 4.86 11.20
CA ASP A 404 -3.74 5.76 10.62
C ASP A 404 -5.14 5.11 10.56
N GLY A 405 -5.19 3.83 10.15
CA GLY A 405 -6.43 3.06 10.14
C GLY A 405 -7.05 2.91 11.53
N LEU A 406 -6.23 2.61 12.55
CA LEU A 406 -6.69 2.47 13.94
C LEU A 406 -7.15 3.81 14.54
N PHE A 407 -6.50 4.94 14.23
CA PHE A 407 -7.01 6.27 14.63
C PHE A 407 -8.36 6.57 13.99
N ALA A 408 -8.55 6.25 12.71
CA ALA A 408 -9.85 6.40 12.06
C ALA A 408 -10.92 5.52 12.72
N LEU A 409 -10.56 4.29 13.09
CA LEU A 409 -11.47 3.38 13.80
C LEU A 409 -11.83 3.89 15.19
N ALA A 410 -10.87 4.46 15.93
CA ALA A 410 -11.10 5.10 17.23
C ALA A 410 -12.16 6.22 17.14
N LEU A 411 -12.08 7.05 16.10
CA LEU A 411 -13.04 8.12 15.85
C LEU A 411 -14.41 7.59 15.41
N ALA A 412 -14.46 6.51 14.64
CA ALA A 412 -15.70 5.91 14.15
C ALA A 412 -16.49 5.19 15.26
N THR A 413 -15.78 4.55 16.20
CA THR A 413 -16.38 3.78 17.32
C THR A 413 -16.53 4.59 18.60
N GLY A 414 -15.73 5.64 18.77
CA GLY A 414 -15.58 6.36 20.04
C GLY A 414 -14.76 5.59 21.10
N GLU A 415 -14.04 4.54 20.72
CA GLU A 415 -13.28 3.69 21.64
C GLU A 415 -11.80 4.08 21.69
N ALA A 416 -11.36 4.59 22.85
CA ALA A 416 -9.96 5.02 23.08
C ALA A 416 -8.93 3.90 22.92
N THR A 417 -9.35 2.64 23.09
CA THR A 417 -8.48 1.46 22.96
C THR A 417 -7.84 1.36 21.58
N TRP A 418 -8.56 1.75 20.53
CA TRP A 418 -8.00 1.77 19.18
C TRP A 418 -6.95 2.86 18.99
N ALA A 419 -7.16 4.04 19.57
CA ALA A 419 -6.19 5.12 19.52
C ALA A 419 -4.92 4.77 20.32
N THR A 420 -5.06 4.09 21.48
CA THR A 420 -3.94 3.58 22.26
C THR A 420 -3.15 2.52 21.45
N ALA A 421 -3.84 1.57 20.83
CA ALA A 421 -3.22 0.56 19.98
C ALA A 421 -2.50 1.19 18.77
N ALA A 422 -3.04 2.29 18.21
CA ALA A 422 -2.40 3.04 17.14
C ALA A 422 -1.06 3.64 17.59
N LEU A 423 -1.01 4.25 18.81
CA LEU A 423 0.24 4.76 19.38
C LEU A 423 1.24 3.63 19.63
N GLU A 424 0.81 2.50 20.17
CA GLU A 424 1.67 1.33 20.39
C GLU A 424 2.31 0.84 19.08
N VAL A 425 1.55 0.81 17.98
CA VAL A 425 2.05 0.43 16.66
C VAL A 425 3.01 1.48 16.11
N LEU A 426 2.66 2.77 16.24
CA LEU A 426 3.43 3.89 15.69
C LEU A 426 4.78 4.11 16.42
N ASP A 427 4.83 3.81 17.71
CA ASP A 427 6.01 4.00 18.55
C ASP A 427 6.86 2.73 18.68
N ALA A 428 6.37 1.59 18.16
CA ALA A 428 7.13 0.35 18.17
C ALA A 428 8.38 0.47 17.28
N PRO A 429 9.54 -0.05 17.73
CA PRO A 429 10.72 -0.05 16.91
C PRO A 429 10.54 -0.96 15.68
N ILE A 430 10.78 -0.40 14.50
CA ILE A 430 10.80 -1.16 13.25
C ILE A 430 12.18 -1.78 13.07
N VAL A 431 12.21 -3.06 12.74
CA VAL A 431 13.43 -3.82 12.47
C VAL A 431 13.59 -3.96 10.96
N ALA A 432 14.71 -3.51 10.42
CA ALA A 432 15.03 -3.71 9.02
C ALA A 432 15.14 -5.20 8.65
N ASP A 433 14.89 -5.56 7.40
CA ASP A 433 15.06 -6.94 6.93
C ASP A 433 16.48 -7.44 7.24
N PRO A 434 16.63 -8.53 8.01
CA PRO A 434 17.93 -8.98 8.50
C PRO A 434 18.87 -9.44 7.38
N VAL A 435 18.33 -9.87 6.24
CA VAL A 435 19.14 -10.32 5.10
C VAL A 435 19.67 -9.11 4.34
N LEU A 436 18.83 -8.08 4.11
CA LEU A 436 19.29 -6.81 3.52
C LEU A 436 20.42 -6.20 4.34
N VAL A 437 20.28 -6.19 5.67
CA VAL A 437 21.33 -5.70 6.58
C VAL A 437 22.59 -6.55 6.51
N ALA A 438 22.47 -7.88 6.56
CA ALA A 438 23.62 -8.78 6.55
C ALA A 438 24.39 -8.78 5.22
N GLN A 439 23.70 -8.52 4.10
CA GLN A 439 24.31 -8.41 2.78
C GLN A 439 24.74 -6.98 2.43
N GLU A 440 24.49 -6.00 3.32
CA GLU A 440 24.76 -4.57 3.06
C GLU A 440 24.13 -4.08 1.74
N ILE A 441 22.91 -4.58 1.44
CA ILE A 441 22.16 -4.17 0.26
C ILE A 441 21.53 -2.81 0.55
N PRO A 442 21.83 -1.76 -0.25
CA PRO A 442 21.23 -0.45 -0.03
C PRO A 442 19.72 -0.52 -0.23
N VAL A 443 18.97 -0.10 0.77
CA VAL A 443 17.53 0.16 0.64
C VAL A 443 17.39 1.61 0.24
N ALA A 444 16.97 1.86 -1.00
CA ALA A 444 16.51 3.20 -1.37
C ALA A 444 15.31 3.52 -0.48
N GLY A 445 15.28 4.70 0.12
CA GLY A 445 14.13 5.10 0.94
C GLY A 445 12.84 4.94 0.14
N ASP A 446 11.80 4.39 0.78
CA ASP A 446 10.44 4.38 0.23
C ASP A 446 9.84 5.77 0.38
N ASP A 447 10.37 6.70 -0.44
CA ASP A 447 10.16 8.14 -0.29
C ASP A 447 9.05 8.67 -1.20
N SER A 448 8.76 7.98 -2.32
CA SER A 448 7.73 8.38 -3.28
C SER A 448 6.53 7.44 -3.26
N ASP A 449 5.36 7.99 -3.55
CA ASP A 449 4.15 7.19 -3.68
C ASP A 449 4.23 6.28 -4.92
N GLY A 450 3.83 5.05 -4.72
CA GLY A 450 3.61 4.04 -5.75
C GLY A 450 2.15 3.59 -5.78
N ASP A 451 1.94 2.28 -5.70
CA ASP A 451 0.60 1.68 -5.48
C ASP A 451 0.05 2.05 -4.09
N LEU A 452 0.94 2.44 -3.18
CA LEU A 452 0.69 2.83 -1.80
C LEU A 452 1.26 4.22 -1.52
N PRO A 453 0.78 4.90 -0.47
CA PRO A 453 1.52 6.00 0.13
C PRO A 453 2.92 5.53 0.52
N SER A 454 3.92 6.38 0.32
CA SER A 454 5.29 6.09 0.77
C SER A 454 5.35 5.85 2.29
N ALA A 455 6.36 5.11 2.75
CA ALA A 455 6.55 4.85 4.18
C ALA A 455 6.64 6.16 4.98
N THR A 456 7.39 7.13 4.47
CA THR A 456 7.53 8.47 5.06
C THR A 456 6.18 9.19 5.13
N ALA A 457 5.36 9.15 4.07
CA ALA A 457 4.04 9.77 4.06
C ALA A 457 3.06 9.08 5.02
N ALA A 458 3.11 7.75 5.12
CA ALA A 458 2.27 6.97 6.03
C ALA A 458 2.58 7.31 7.51
N LEU A 459 3.86 7.37 7.88
CA LEU A 459 4.26 7.77 9.24
C LEU A 459 3.90 9.23 9.53
N ALA A 460 4.09 10.13 8.57
CA ALA A 460 3.71 11.54 8.73
C ALA A 460 2.20 11.68 8.96
N ALA A 461 1.37 10.94 8.21
CA ALA A 461 -0.09 10.96 8.34
C ALA A 461 -0.54 10.40 9.70
N ALA A 462 0.01 9.26 10.14
CA ALA A 462 -0.30 8.67 11.44
C ALA A 462 0.14 9.57 12.60
N SER A 463 1.33 10.18 12.51
CA SER A 463 1.82 11.13 13.50
C SER A 463 0.91 12.37 13.58
N LEU A 464 0.48 12.91 12.44
CA LEU A 464 -0.45 14.03 12.40
C LEU A 464 -1.82 13.66 13.02
N ALA A 465 -2.32 12.43 12.76
CA ALA A 465 -3.55 11.94 13.37
C ALA A 465 -3.44 11.82 14.90
N ALA A 466 -2.31 11.29 15.40
CA ALA A 466 -2.01 11.23 16.83
C ALA A 466 -2.02 12.62 17.48
N TRP A 467 -1.32 13.58 16.88
CA TRP A 467 -1.30 14.97 17.38
C TRP A 467 -2.68 15.60 17.39
N ARG A 468 -3.46 15.44 16.33
CA ARG A 468 -4.83 16.01 16.23
C ARG A 468 -5.80 15.49 17.28
N LEU A 469 -5.53 14.31 17.83
CA LEU A 469 -6.25 13.76 19.00
C LEU A 469 -5.67 14.24 20.35
N GLY A 470 -4.53 14.93 20.31
CA GLY A 470 -3.88 15.45 21.51
C GLY A 470 -2.95 14.46 22.21
N ALA A 471 -2.34 13.52 21.48
CA ALA A 471 -1.36 12.58 22.02
C ALA A 471 0.00 13.26 22.38
N GLY A 472 0.16 14.57 22.13
CA GLY A 472 1.32 15.37 22.49
C GLY A 472 2.03 15.98 21.27
N SER A 473 2.81 17.06 21.53
CA SER A 473 3.51 17.82 20.49
C SER A 473 4.60 17.03 19.76
N LEU A 474 5.14 15.98 20.37
CA LEU A 474 6.12 15.09 19.75
C LEU A 474 5.65 14.57 18.38
N TYR A 475 4.36 14.28 18.25
CA TYR A 475 3.79 13.75 17.00
C TYR A 475 3.65 14.84 15.93
N LEU A 476 3.44 16.10 16.31
CA LEU A 476 3.52 17.24 15.38
C LEU A 476 4.94 17.43 14.87
N ASP A 477 5.92 17.39 15.78
CA ASP A 477 7.33 17.52 15.43
C ASP A 477 7.76 16.39 14.48
N ARG A 478 7.38 15.14 14.77
CA ARG A 478 7.62 13.97 13.89
C ARG A 478 6.99 14.15 12.50
N ALA A 479 5.71 14.54 12.41
CA ALA A 479 5.04 14.77 11.14
C ALA A 479 5.75 15.87 10.33
N SER A 480 6.16 16.95 11.00
CA SER A 480 6.89 18.05 10.40
C SER A 480 8.29 17.66 9.92
N GLU A 481 8.99 16.82 10.67
CA GLU A 481 10.31 16.29 10.31
C GLU A 481 10.23 15.40 9.07
N PHE A 482 9.28 14.46 9.03
CA PHE A 482 9.06 13.62 7.86
C PHE A 482 8.75 14.43 6.60
N VAL A 483 7.89 15.44 6.71
CA VAL A 483 7.57 16.31 5.57
C VAL A 483 8.79 17.15 5.16
N SER A 484 9.50 17.76 6.12
CA SER A 484 10.64 18.62 5.83
C SER A 484 11.79 17.87 5.17
N GLY A 485 11.97 16.59 5.52
CA GLY A 485 12.98 15.70 4.92
C GLY A 485 12.84 15.53 3.41
N LEU A 486 11.63 15.65 2.88
CA LEU A 486 11.34 15.42 1.45
C LEU A 486 10.67 16.60 0.76
N ALA A 487 10.42 17.73 1.45
CA ALA A 487 9.60 18.83 0.94
C ALA A 487 10.10 19.41 -0.38
N ALA A 488 11.42 19.64 -0.52
CA ALA A 488 11.98 20.16 -1.76
C ALA A 488 11.72 19.21 -2.94
N ARG A 489 11.98 17.93 -2.75
CA ARG A 489 11.78 16.87 -3.77
C ARG A 489 10.30 16.69 -4.12
N ALA A 490 9.44 16.73 -3.10
CA ALA A 490 7.99 16.64 -3.29
C ALA A 490 7.43 17.83 -4.08
N LEU A 491 7.93 19.05 -3.88
CA LEU A 491 7.54 20.21 -4.66
C LEU A 491 8.08 20.19 -6.10
N GLU A 492 9.26 19.60 -6.32
CA GLU A 492 9.83 19.42 -7.66
C GLU A 492 9.08 18.36 -8.48
N HIS A 493 8.66 17.28 -7.82
CA HIS A 493 8.01 16.11 -8.45
C HIS A 493 6.65 15.78 -7.82
N PRO A 494 5.69 16.70 -7.73
CA PRO A 494 4.50 16.57 -6.88
C PRO A 494 3.60 15.38 -7.23
N PHE A 495 3.67 14.85 -8.45
CA PHE A 495 2.89 13.70 -8.89
C PHE A 495 3.24 12.42 -8.12
N GLY A 496 4.49 12.23 -7.74
CA GLY A 496 4.97 11.07 -6.97
C GLY A 496 4.96 11.26 -5.45
N TYR A 497 4.38 12.34 -4.92
CA TYR A 497 4.41 12.69 -3.49
C TYR A 497 3.05 13.18 -2.98
N GLY A 498 1.96 12.77 -3.60
CA GLY A 498 0.61 13.23 -3.28
C GLY A 498 0.22 12.99 -1.82
N ALA A 499 0.56 11.82 -1.27
CA ALA A 499 0.30 11.50 0.13
C ALA A 499 1.05 12.44 1.09
N LEU A 500 2.35 12.66 0.85
CA LEU A 500 3.17 13.56 1.67
C LEU A 500 2.72 15.03 1.57
N LEU A 501 2.40 15.50 0.35
CA LEU A 501 1.92 16.86 0.11
C LEU A 501 0.56 17.09 0.74
N ARG A 502 -0.30 16.07 0.84
CA ARG A 502 -1.55 16.15 1.61
C ARG A 502 -1.29 16.36 3.11
N VAL A 503 -0.31 15.70 3.68
CA VAL A 503 0.11 15.94 5.07
C VAL A 503 0.70 17.33 5.22
N ALA A 504 1.54 17.78 4.29
CA ALA A 504 2.08 19.13 4.29
C ALA A 504 0.98 20.21 4.26
N ALA A 505 -0.08 20.01 3.47
CA ALA A 505 -1.24 20.90 3.42
C ALA A 505 -1.97 20.94 4.77
N ALA A 506 -2.12 19.81 5.42
CA ALA A 506 -2.73 19.71 6.73
C ALA A 506 -1.89 20.36 7.85
N LEU A 507 -0.56 20.29 7.75
CA LEU A 507 0.36 21.00 8.67
C LEU A 507 0.37 22.52 8.44
N ALA A 508 0.06 22.98 7.23
CA ALA A 508 0.01 24.40 6.89
C ALA A 508 -1.31 25.07 7.33
N SER A 509 -2.27 24.32 7.87
CA SER A 509 -3.58 24.82 8.34
C SER A 509 -3.72 24.67 9.85
N VAL A 510 -4.54 25.53 10.47
CA VAL A 510 -4.93 25.40 11.87
C VAL A 510 -6.00 24.30 11.95
N PRO A 511 -5.77 23.18 12.68
CA PRO A 511 -6.72 22.08 12.72
C PRO A 511 -8.03 22.51 13.41
N ARG A 512 -9.15 22.07 12.83
CA ARG A 512 -10.47 22.16 13.42
C ARG A 512 -10.89 20.79 13.96
N GLN A 513 -11.26 20.74 15.25
CA GLN A 513 -11.62 19.51 15.93
C GLN A 513 -13.01 19.69 16.58
N ILE A 514 -13.91 18.76 16.30
CA ILE A 514 -15.25 18.74 16.89
C ILE A 514 -15.42 17.48 17.73
N VAL A 515 -15.76 17.66 19.01
CA VAL A 515 -16.11 16.55 19.91
C VAL A 515 -17.57 16.71 20.34
N VAL A 516 -18.44 15.80 19.88
CA VAL A 516 -19.86 15.69 20.28
C VAL A 516 -19.96 14.70 21.42
N VAL A 517 -20.49 15.13 22.56
CA VAL A 517 -20.60 14.30 23.75
C VAL A 517 -22.08 14.02 24.06
N GLY A 518 -22.56 12.78 23.82
CA GLY A 518 -23.91 12.35 24.09
C GLY A 518 -24.98 13.22 23.41
N GLY A 519 -24.64 13.81 22.27
CA GLY A 519 -25.51 14.71 21.51
C GLY A 519 -26.62 13.99 20.77
N SER A 520 -27.59 14.77 20.27
CA SER A 520 -28.63 14.26 19.39
C SER A 520 -28.03 13.79 18.06
N ASP A 521 -28.73 12.88 17.36
CA ASP A 521 -28.31 12.42 16.01
C ASP A 521 -28.14 13.61 15.06
N ALA A 522 -28.99 14.64 15.14
CA ALA A 522 -28.90 15.85 14.33
C ALA A 522 -27.57 16.63 14.58
N LEU A 523 -27.15 16.73 15.86
CA LEU A 523 -25.90 17.40 16.22
C LEU A 523 -24.70 16.60 15.72
N ALA A 524 -24.69 15.29 15.88
CA ALA A 524 -23.67 14.39 15.40
C ALA A 524 -23.56 14.43 13.86
N GLU A 525 -24.69 14.44 13.16
CA GLU A 525 -24.75 14.52 11.72
C GLU A 525 -24.25 15.87 11.18
N ALA A 526 -24.62 16.97 11.85
CA ALA A 526 -24.15 18.30 11.51
C ALA A 526 -22.60 18.41 11.68
N ALA A 527 -22.07 17.87 12.78
CA ALA A 527 -20.64 17.80 13.01
C ALA A 527 -19.91 17.00 11.93
N ARG A 528 -20.43 15.84 11.54
CA ARG A 528 -19.84 14.99 10.47
C ARG A 528 -19.88 15.65 9.08
N ARG A 529 -20.83 16.54 8.81
CA ARG A 529 -20.92 17.30 7.55
C ARG A 529 -20.09 18.57 7.54
N SER A 530 -19.49 18.94 8.66
CA SER A 530 -18.62 20.13 8.74
C SER A 530 -17.28 19.89 8.02
N ASP A 531 -16.49 20.95 7.89
CA ASP A 531 -15.13 20.96 7.35
C ASP A 531 -14.06 20.65 8.42
N ALA A 532 -14.44 20.04 9.54
CA ALA A 532 -13.51 19.73 10.62
C ALA A 532 -12.53 18.59 10.23
N ASP A 533 -11.28 18.75 10.64
CA ASP A 533 -10.23 17.75 10.47
C ASP A 533 -10.43 16.51 11.33
N VAL A 534 -11.06 16.69 12.50
CA VAL A 534 -11.42 15.63 13.45
C VAL A 534 -12.86 15.82 13.88
N VAL A 535 -13.63 14.76 13.77
CA VAL A 535 -14.98 14.69 14.35
C VAL A 535 -15.07 13.42 15.19
N ALA A 536 -15.23 13.58 16.49
CA ALA A 536 -15.47 12.49 17.42
C ALA A 536 -16.90 12.60 17.99
N VAL A 537 -17.68 11.51 17.90
CA VAL A 537 -19.00 11.40 18.51
C VAL A 537 -18.90 10.34 19.60
N VAL A 538 -18.97 10.76 20.87
CA VAL A 538 -18.65 9.92 22.03
C VAL A 538 -19.71 10.09 23.12
N SER A 539 -19.89 9.07 23.95
CA SER A 539 -20.59 9.19 25.21
C SER A 539 -19.69 9.90 26.25
N PRO A 540 -20.25 10.40 27.36
CA PRO A 540 -19.43 10.94 28.45
C PRO A 540 -18.40 9.96 29.03
N ALA A 541 -18.69 8.66 29.00
CA ALA A 541 -17.77 7.62 29.46
C ALA A 541 -16.62 7.44 28.49
N GLN A 542 -16.88 7.42 27.18
CA GLN A 542 -15.90 7.33 26.13
C GLN A 542 -14.97 8.57 26.11
N ALA A 543 -15.54 9.77 26.25
CA ALA A 543 -14.75 11.00 26.36
C ALA A 543 -13.74 10.93 27.52
N ARG A 544 -14.19 10.44 28.71
CA ARG A 544 -13.28 10.22 29.85
C ARG A 544 -12.23 9.14 29.53
N ALA A 545 -12.59 8.05 28.86
CA ALA A 545 -11.63 7.01 28.50
C ALA A 545 -10.51 7.52 27.57
N PHE A 546 -10.83 8.39 26.60
CA PHE A 546 -9.82 9.07 25.79
C PHE A 546 -8.93 10.00 26.64
N ALA A 547 -9.53 10.80 27.54
CA ALA A 547 -8.77 11.69 28.41
C ALA A 547 -7.85 10.91 29.35
N ASP A 548 -8.31 9.82 29.95
CA ASP A 548 -7.54 8.93 30.83
C ASP A 548 -6.42 8.21 30.07
N ALA A 549 -6.58 7.96 28.78
CA ALA A 549 -5.58 7.42 27.88
C ALA A 549 -4.56 8.48 27.40
N GLY A 550 -4.69 9.74 27.79
CA GLY A 550 -3.73 10.80 27.50
C GLY A 550 -4.04 11.64 26.25
N PHE A 551 -5.23 11.52 25.67
CA PHE A 551 -5.64 12.32 24.52
C PHE A 551 -6.24 13.65 24.95
N GLU A 552 -5.44 14.72 24.91
CA GLU A 552 -5.77 16.06 25.44
C GLU A 552 -7.01 16.69 24.81
N LEU A 553 -7.35 16.34 23.56
CA LEU A 553 -8.55 16.81 22.89
C LEU A 553 -9.82 16.51 23.71
N PHE A 554 -9.84 15.47 24.53
CA PHE A 554 -10.98 15.01 25.31
C PHE A 554 -10.98 15.46 26.77
N LEU A 555 -9.92 16.16 27.23
CA LEU A 555 -9.85 16.66 28.61
C LEU A 555 -11.07 17.53 28.93
N ASP A 556 -11.69 17.29 30.10
CA ASP A 556 -12.85 17.98 30.65
C ASP A 556 -14.14 17.92 29.81
N LYS A 557 -14.16 17.19 28.68
CA LYS A 557 -15.31 17.10 27.80
C LYS A 557 -16.34 16.04 28.22
N GLY A 558 -15.99 15.14 29.12
CA GLY A 558 -16.92 14.15 29.67
C GLY A 558 -17.87 14.67 30.78
N ALA A 559 -17.82 15.97 31.11
CA ALA A 559 -18.59 16.55 32.21
C ALA A 559 -20.02 16.99 31.80
N VAL A 560 -20.24 17.38 30.56
CA VAL A 560 -21.52 17.86 30.02
C VAL A 560 -21.95 16.96 28.86
N GLU A 561 -23.20 16.51 28.90
CA GLU A 561 -23.81 15.68 27.87
C GLU A 561 -24.79 16.52 27.01
N GLY A 562 -24.97 16.10 25.75
CA GLY A 562 -25.86 16.75 24.79
C GLY A 562 -25.25 17.96 24.08
N VAL A 563 -23.95 18.08 24.07
CA VAL A 563 -23.23 19.24 23.49
C VAL A 563 -22.11 18.83 22.57
N ALA A 564 -21.71 19.76 21.69
CA ALA A 564 -20.51 19.67 20.87
C ALA A 564 -19.52 20.78 21.25
N TYR A 565 -18.26 20.43 21.26
CA TYR A 565 -17.12 21.34 21.43
C TYR A 565 -16.44 21.55 20.08
N ASP A 566 -16.44 22.79 19.55
CA ASP A 566 -15.73 23.20 18.35
C ASP A 566 -14.41 23.85 18.76
N CYS A 567 -13.31 23.18 18.49
CA CYS A 567 -11.98 23.61 18.88
C CYS A 567 -11.14 23.94 17.65
N ARG A 568 -10.24 24.92 17.78
CA ARG A 568 -9.20 25.21 16.80
C ARG A 568 -7.87 25.17 17.53
N ASP A 569 -6.99 24.29 17.08
CA ASP A 569 -5.70 24.02 17.72
C ASP A 569 -5.86 23.83 19.25
N PHE A 570 -6.80 22.93 19.63
CA PHE A 570 -7.20 22.57 21.00
C PHE A 570 -7.87 23.69 21.81
N VAL A 571 -7.98 24.92 21.29
CA VAL A 571 -8.72 26.01 21.92
C VAL A 571 -10.20 25.92 21.55
N CYS A 572 -11.04 25.53 22.48
CA CYS A 572 -12.46 25.29 22.24
C CYS A 572 -13.32 26.53 22.51
N ARG A 573 -14.32 26.73 21.69
CA ARG A 573 -15.43 27.64 21.95
C ARG A 573 -16.32 27.10 23.10
N LEU A 574 -17.25 27.92 23.59
CA LEU A 574 -18.26 27.41 24.51
C LEU A 574 -19.03 26.28 23.83
N PRO A 575 -19.34 25.18 24.57
CA PRO A 575 -20.07 24.06 24.01
C PRO A 575 -21.48 24.49 23.57
N THR A 576 -21.94 23.92 22.47
CA THR A 576 -23.26 24.18 21.89
C THR A 576 -24.06 22.91 21.72
N SER A 577 -25.39 22.99 21.84
CA SER A 577 -26.32 21.92 21.47
C SER A 577 -27.07 22.21 20.16
N ASP A 578 -26.72 23.32 19.47
CA ASP A 578 -27.36 23.75 18.23
C ASP A 578 -26.65 23.19 16.99
N PRO A 579 -27.28 22.29 16.22
CA PRO A 579 -26.71 21.78 14.97
C PRO A 579 -26.46 22.84 13.91
N GLU A 580 -27.19 23.99 13.94
CA GLU A 580 -27.05 25.06 12.93
C GLU A 580 -25.68 25.76 13.02
N GLU A 581 -24.97 25.66 14.16
CA GLU A 581 -23.65 26.23 14.33
C GLU A 581 -22.56 25.49 13.50
N PHE A 582 -22.84 24.29 12.97
CA PHE A 582 -21.94 23.47 12.18
C PHE A 582 -22.26 23.48 10.67
N GLY A 583 -23.13 24.37 10.20
CA GLY A 583 -23.51 24.49 8.80
C GLY A 583 -22.33 24.87 7.88
N PRO A 584 -22.39 24.57 6.58
CA PRO A 584 -21.34 24.88 5.63
C PRO A 584 -21.09 26.41 5.56
N GLY A 585 -19.83 26.81 5.75
CA GLY A 585 -19.38 28.19 5.60
C GLY A 585 -19.36 29.05 6.87
N ARG A 586 -19.38 28.47 8.07
CA ARG A 586 -19.21 29.19 9.35
C ARG A 586 -17.91 28.82 10.09
#